data_ade8840e8074500bc4a7336809b6d4f5
#
_entry.id   ade8840e8074500bc4a7336809b6d4f5
#
_cell.length_a   1.000
_cell.length_b   1.000
_cell.length_c   1.000
_cell.angle_alpha   90.00
_cell.angle_beta   90.00
_cell.angle_gamma   90.00
#
_symmetry.space_group_name_H-M   'P 1'
#
loop_
_entity.id
_entity.type
_entity.pdbx_description
1 polymer ?
#
loop_
_entity_poly.entity_id
_entity_poly.type
_entity_poly.pdbx_seq_one_letter_code
_entity_poly.pdbx_strand_id
1 'polypeptide(L)' 'MPYAKISDLPKEQVDQYSHHQKEAFMAAFNNAYEEYGHDESRAFAVAHSAAKRAPKIDGDGDKK' A
#
# COMPACT_ATOMS: atom_id res chain seq x y z
N MET A 1 7.04 -12.23 0.00
CA MET A 1 6.62 -10.83 -0.08
C MET A 1 7.05 -10.23 -1.37
N PRO A 2 6.12 -9.77 -2.17
CA PRO A 2 6.51 -9.20 -3.46
C PRO A 2 7.27 -7.88 -3.34
N TYR A 3 6.99 -7.07 -2.33
CA TYR A 3 7.73 -5.83 -2.16
C TYR A 3 8.38 -5.79 -0.79
N ALA A 4 9.67 -5.61 -0.79
CA ALA A 4 10.42 -5.58 0.47
C ALA A 4 10.48 -4.19 1.07
N LYS A 5 10.38 -3.16 0.26
CA LYS A 5 10.43 -1.81 0.77
C LYS A 5 9.63 -0.89 -0.14
N ILE A 6 9.31 0.27 0.38
CA ILE A 6 8.44 1.20 -0.30
C ILE A 6 9.00 1.61 -1.65
N SER A 7 10.30 1.78 -1.74
CA SER A 7 10.91 2.19 -3.00
C SER A 7 10.76 1.15 -4.10
N ASP A 8 10.38 -0.07 -3.75
CA ASP A 8 10.16 -1.10 -4.75
C ASP A 8 8.78 -1.03 -5.37
N LEU A 9 7.88 -0.24 -4.81
CA LEU A 9 6.52 -0.17 -5.33
C LEU A 9 6.50 0.50 -6.70
N PRO A 10 5.52 0.12 -7.55
CA PRO A 10 5.44 0.77 -8.86
C PRO A 10 5.00 2.22 -8.71
N LYS A 11 5.86 3.12 -9.15
CA LYS A 11 5.65 4.52 -8.92
C LYS A 11 4.35 5.04 -9.48
N GLU A 12 4.00 4.62 -10.66
CA GLU A 12 2.79 5.13 -11.27
C GLU A 12 1.53 4.69 -10.52
N GLN A 13 1.64 3.66 -9.70
CA GLN A 13 0.50 3.22 -8.91
C GLN A 13 0.39 3.98 -7.59
N VAL A 14 1.52 4.43 -7.04
CA VAL A 14 1.52 4.98 -5.70
C VAL A 14 1.94 6.44 -5.62
N ASP A 15 2.24 7.06 -6.77
CA ASP A 15 2.72 8.41 -6.79
C ASP A 15 1.79 9.38 -6.07
N GLN A 16 0.50 9.16 -6.16
CA GLN A 16 -0.48 10.05 -5.55
C GLN A 16 -0.60 9.87 -4.05
N TYR A 17 0.04 8.86 -3.49
CA TYR A 17 -0.14 8.56 -2.08
C TYR A 17 1.00 9.14 -1.24
N SER A 18 0.69 9.51 0.00
CA SER A 18 1.71 9.94 0.94
C SER A 18 2.52 8.74 1.39
N HIS A 19 3.61 9.00 2.11
CA HIS A 19 4.45 7.91 2.62
C HIS A 19 3.65 6.94 3.48
N HIS A 20 2.81 7.47 4.35
CA HIS A 20 1.99 6.64 5.21
C HIS A 20 1.03 5.77 4.40
N GLN A 21 0.45 6.34 3.36
CA GLN A 21 -0.44 5.59 2.48
C GLN A 21 0.32 4.55 1.68
N LYS A 22 1.56 4.85 1.29
CA LYS A 22 2.38 3.87 0.59
C LYS A 22 2.71 2.69 1.47
N GLU A 23 2.93 2.93 2.75
CA GLU A 23 3.17 1.83 3.68
C GLU A 23 1.94 0.93 3.78
N ALA A 24 0.76 1.53 3.86
CA ALA A 24 -0.46 0.75 3.91
C ALA A 24 -0.67 -0.03 2.62
N PHE A 25 -0.34 0.60 1.49
CA PHE A 25 -0.43 -0.06 0.19
C PHE A 25 0.46 -1.30 0.16
N MET A 26 1.72 -1.14 0.57
CA MET A 26 2.68 -2.24 0.51
C MET A 26 2.24 -3.40 1.40
N ALA A 27 1.85 -3.09 2.62
CA ALA A 27 1.44 -4.14 3.55
C ALA A 27 0.21 -4.89 3.02
N ALA A 28 -0.76 -4.15 2.53
CA ALA A 28 -1.98 -4.76 2.02
C ALA A 28 -1.72 -5.56 0.75
N PHE A 29 -0.85 -5.05 -0.12
CA PHE A 29 -0.51 -5.76 -1.35
C PHE A 29 0.17 -7.08 -1.02
N ASN A 30 1.18 -7.05 -0.17
CA ASN A 30 1.91 -8.26 0.16
C ASN A 30 0.99 -9.31 0.78
N ASN A 31 0.11 -8.87 1.66
CA ASN A 31 -0.80 -9.76 2.32
C ASN A 31 -1.80 -10.37 1.33
N ALA A 32 -2.41 -9.54 0.52
CA ALA A 32 -3.39 -10.01 -0.45
C ALA A 32 -2.75 -10.90 -1.51
N TYR A 33 -1.54 -10.57 -1.91
CA TYR A 33 -0.83 -11.36 -2.90
C TYR A 33 -0.67 -12.80 -2.44
N GLU A 34 -0.32 -12.97 -1.16
CA GLU A 34 -0.19 -14.31 -0.62
C GLU A 34 -1.54 -14.98 -0.43
N GLU A 35 -2.49 -14.20 0.04
CA GLU A 35 -3.78 -14.76 0.37
C GLU A 35 -4.57 -15.22 -0.85
N TYR A 36 -4.43 -14.51 -1.97
CA TYR A 36 -5.20 -14.83 -3.16
C TYR A 36 -4.36 -15.56 -4.21
N GLY A 37 -3.35 -16.26 -3.78
CA GLY A 37 -2.60 -17.12 -4.69
C GLY A 37 -1.80 -16.37 -5.73
N HIS A 38 -1.23 -15.25 -5.34
CA HIS A 38 -0.37 -14.45 -6.22
C HIS A 38 -1.15 -13.77 -7.35
N ASP A 39 -2.39 -13.40 -7.08
CA ASP A 39 -3.21 -12.71 -8.05
C ASP A 39 -2.94 -11.21 -7.92
N GLU A 40 -2.17 -10.66 -8.82
CA GLU A 40 -1.78 -9.26 -8.76
C GLU A 40 -2.95 -8.31 -8.89
N SER A 41 -3.91 -8.63 -9.74
CA SER A 41 -5.07 -7.76 -9.90
C SER A 41 -5.83 -7.58 -8.60
N ARG A 42 -6.06 -8.67 -7.90
CA ARG A 42 -6.72 -8.60 -6.61
C ARG A 42 -5.88 -7.87 -5.60
N ALA A 43 -4.58 -8.17 -5.60
CA ALA A 43 -3.68 -7.54 -4.65
C ALA A 43 -3.65 -6.03 -4.84
N PHE A 44 -3.64 -5.57 -6.08
CA PHE A 44 -3.67 -4.14 -6.33
C PHE A 44 -4.99 -3.52 -5.87
N ALA A 45 -6.09 -4.18 -6.11
CA ALA A 45 -7.38 -3.66 -5.66
C ALA A 45 -7.43 -3.51 -4.15
N VAL A 46 -6.96 -4.51 -3.44
CA VAL A 46 -6.93 -4.47 -1.99
C VAL A 46 -5.98 -3.40 -1.50
N ALA A 47 -4.81 -3.30 -2.16
CA ALA A 47 -3.80 -2.33 -1.75
C ALA A 47 -4.30 -0.90 -1.93
N HIS A 48 -4.93 -0.60 -3.05
CA HIS A 48 -5.47 0.73 -3.27
C HIS A 48 -6.55 1.06 -2.26
N SER A 49 -7.40 0.10 -1.94
CA SER A 49 -8.42 0.31 -0.95
C SER A 49 -7.82 0.63 0.41
N ALA A 50 -6.77 -0.08 0.78
CA ALA A 50 -6.11 0.17 2.06
C ALA A 50 -5.42 1.52 2.08
N ALA A 51 -4.78 1.88 0.97
CA ALA A 51 -4.09 3.17 0.90
C ALA A 51 -5.07 4.33 1.02
N LYS A 52 -6.22 4.20 0.38
CA LYS A 52 -7.21 5.27 0.44
C LYS A 52 -7.79 5.43 1.82
N ARG A 53 -7.81 4.37 2.61
CA ARG A 53 -8.33 4.46 3.97
C ARG A 53 -7.28 4.98 4.94
N ALA A 54 -6.03 4.91 4.60
CA ALA A 54 -4.97 5.39 5.48
C ALA A 54 -4.92 6.91 5.46
N PRO A 55 -4.54 7.53 6.56
CA PRO A 55 -4.43 8.99 6.58
C PRO A 55 -3.39 9.48 5.59
N LYS A 56 -3.65 10.61 4.98
CA LYS A 56 -2.70 11.18 4.06
C LYS A 56 -1.53 11.84 4.75
N ILE A 57 -1.72 12.22 5.99
CA ILE A 57 -0.69 12.94 6.71
C ILE A 57 0.35 12.01 7.24
N ASP A 58 1.60 12.26 6.87
CA ASP A 58 2.66 11.41 7.31
C ASP A 58 3.02 11.72 8.73
N GLY A 59 3.04 10.73 9.51
CA GLY A 59 3.71 10.82 10.75
C GLY A 59 3.10 11.56 11.79
N ASP A 60 2.03 12.13 11.70
CA ASP A 60 1.68 12.75 12.76
C ASP A 60 0.40 12.68 13.08
N GLY A 61 -0.19 11.96 12.57
CA GLY A 61 -1.46 11.84 12.90
C GLY A 61 -1.77 11.97 14.22
N ASP A 62 -0.93 11.90 14.90
CA ASP A 62 -1.26 11.84 16.11
C ASP A 62 -1.32 13.04 16.72
N LYS A 63 -1.27 13.87 16.37
CA LYS A 63 -1.38 14.86 17.01
C LYS A 63 -2.50 15.25 17.32
N LYS A 64 -2.82 15.02 17.43
CA LYS A 64 -3.78 15.13 17.66
C LYS A 64 -4.08 15.20 18.34
#